data_b999aa6f33d31a528013514eb95d9aca
#
_entry.id   b999aa6f33d31a528013514eb95d9aca
#
_cell.length_a   1.000
_cell.length_b   1.000
_cell.length_c   1.000
_cell.angle_alpha   90.00
_cell.angle_beta   90.00
_cell.angle_gamma   90.00
#
_symmetry.space_group_name_H-M   'P 1'
#
loop_
_entity.id
_entity.type
_entity.pdbx_description
1 polymer ?
#
loop_
_entity_poly.entity_id
_entity_poly.type
_entity_poly.pdbx_seq_one_letter_code
_entity_poly.pdbx_strand_id
1 'polypeptide(L)'
;MNTSQFARLLRKIPTKILRKPLCRSVSTDSAISRGLRRSVAADRYYDRQKDISKYDYNPEPTNYQNSPPLNPTIRRVAARREGEPEDDYFKPEPGPELSPRLDHEPPQFSYTPAPRRYIPKVNYDAEWIYGTSVVEAALRCKRRELYKLYVYAGDNRTPAARERDRDMKDLARTAGVEIVNEEDIGKMDSMSNSRPHNGYVLECLPIKRTPIIALKDVQEDKNFFTLEMAGHYFDGRPVTEHYYDKIRCRDPKRRFPFVLMLDEISDPGNMGAILRSAYFLGVDAVTITTRNCARLSPVCLKASAGAAELLPIFEHAKSERMITQSTENGWTVYAAIPPPTKNQARRDRYVYASEVTKAVKEGPVVLLVGSEGEGLRPFLKKLAKFCVSLDKGSGTDSLVDSLNVSVATALLCSKFLEV
;
A
#
# COMPACT_ATOMS: atom_id res chain seq x y z
N MET A 1 1.48 5.85 26.06
CA MET A 1 2.17 4.60 26.41
C MET A 1 3.62 4.73 26.02
N ASN A 2 4.53 4.49 26.93
CA ASN A 2 5.97 4.69 26.73
C ASN A 2 6.52 3.61 25.80
N THR A 3 7.44 3.93 24.91
CA THR A 3 8.13 3.02 23.99
C THR A 3 8.72 1.78 24.68
N SER A 4 9.06 1.88 25.95
CA SER A 4 9.47 0.75 26.80
C SER A 4 8.37 -0.32 27.01
N GLN A 5 7.11 0.07 26.90
CA GLN A 5 5.98 -0.87 26.96
C GLN A 5 5.81 -1.65 25.64
N PHE A 6 6.21 -1.07 24.50
CA PHE A 6 6.17 -1.74 23.20
C PHE A 6 7.19 -2.89 23.13
N ALA A 7 8.41 -2.67 23.61
CA ALA A 7 9.42 -3.72 23.71
C ALA A 7 9.00 -4.85 24.68
N ARG A 8 8.24 -4.52 25.75
CA ARG A 8 7.67 -5.53 26.66
C ARG A 8 6.49 -6.29 26.08
N LEU A 9 5.71 -5.67 25.18
CA LEU A 9 4.58 -6.32 24.51
C LEU A 9 5.04 -7.37 23.50
N LEU A 10 6.10 -7.11 22.74
CA LEU A 10 6.70 -8.08 21.82
C LEU A 10 7.31 -9.29 22.56
N ARG A 11 7.73 -9.14 23.83
CA ARG A 11 8.22 -10.24 24.67
C ARG A 11 7.11 -11.16 25.19
N LYS A 12 5.85 -10.72 25.21
CA LYS A 12 4.72 -11.48 25.76
C LYS A 12 3.92 -12.28 24.73
N ILE A 13 4.25 -12.18 23.43
CA ILE A 13 3.62 -13.03 22.41
C ILE A 13 4.30 -14.41 22.47
N PRO A 14 3.63 -15.46 22.96
CA PRO A 14 4.23 -16.79 23.01
C PRO A 14 4.51 -17.23 21.58
N THR A 15 5.74 -17.64 21.31
CA THR A 15 6.19 -18.16 20.00
C THR A 15 5.35 -19.36 19.49
N LYS A 16 4.60 -20.00 20.35
CA LYS A 16 3.65 -21.08 19.99
C LYS A 16 2.42 -20.61 19.21
N ILE A 17 2.03 -19.33 19.30
CA ILE A 17 0.85 -18.80 18.57
C ILE A 17 1.18 -18.50 17.10
N LEU A 18 2.45 -18.29 16.77
CA LEU A 18 2.91 -18.06 15.39
C LEU A 18 3.04 -19.34 14.53
N ARG A 19 2.87 -20.53 15.11
CA ARG A 19 3.08 -21.82 14.41
C ARG A 19 1.81 -22.53 13.96
N LYS A 20 0.62 -22.00 14.15
CA LYS A 20 -0.57 -22.57 13.50
C LYS A 20 -0.73 -21.93 12.12
N PRO A 21 -0.72 -22.71 11.03
CA PRO A 21 -0.96 -22.18 9.70
C PRO A 21 -2.40 -21.65 9.64
N LEU A 22 -2.55 -20.35 9.46
CA LEU A 22 -3.80 -19.63 9.19
C LEU A 22 -4.24 -19.82 7.72
N CYS A 23 -3.97 -20.97 7.14
CA CYS A 23 -4.43 -21.33 5.81
C CYS A 23 -5.12 -22.69 5.83
N ARG A 24 -6.44 -22.68 6.02
CA ARG A 24 -7.29 -23.63 5.29
C ARG A 24 -7.69 -22.95 3.98
N SER A 25 -7.32 -23.59 2.89
CA SER A 25 -7.61 -23.21 1.52
C SER A 25 -9.11 -22.98 1.31
N VAL A 26 -9.51 -21.73 1.24
CA VAL A 26 -10.72 -21.33 0.50
C VAL A 26 -10.25 -21.12 -0.92
N SER A 27 -10.89 -21.73 -1.90
CA SER A 27 -10.51 -21.61 -3.30
C SER A 27 -10.35 -20.13 -3.67
N THR A 28 -9.13 -19.76 -4.00
CA THR A 28 -8.69 -18.38 -4.24
C THR A 28 -9.43 -17.72 -5.39
N ASP A 29 -9.95 -18.51 -6.35
CA ASP A 29 -10.60 -18.01 -7.56
C ASP A 29 -11.93 -17.26 -7.33
N SER A 30 -12.73 -17.65 -6.36
CA SER A 30 -14.05 -17.01 -6.15
C SER A 30 -13.96 -15.72 -5.31
N ALA A 31 -12.94 -15.59 -4.46
CA ALA A 31 -12.73 -14.39 -3.65
C ALA A 31 -12.03 -13.28 -4.43
N ILE A 32 -11.02 -13.65 -5.24
CA ILE A 32 -10.30 -12.74 -6.12
C ILE A 32 -11.22 -12.19 -7.22
N SER A 33 -12.04 -13.04 -7.85
CA SER A 33 -12.97 -12.61 -8.91
C SER A 33 -14.08 -11.68 -8.40
N ARG A 34 -14.52 -11.83 -7.16
CA ARG A 34 -15.52 -10.92 -6.54
C ARG A 34 -14.91 -9.62 -6.05
N GLY A 35 -13.67 -9.65 -5.55
CA GLY A 35 -12.93 -8.46 -5.15
C GLY A 35 -12.57 -7.57 -6.34
N LEU A 36 -12.04 -8.15 -7.42
CA LEU A 36 -11.69 -7.45 -8.65
C LEU A 36 -12.89 -6.79 -9.35
N ARG A 37 -14.06 -7.48 -9.42
CA ARG A 37 -15.25 -6.87 -10.05
C ARG A 37 -15.81 -5.68 -9.27
N ARG A 38 -15.63 -5.63 -7.95
CA ARG A 38 -16.06 -4.49 -7.11
C ARG A 38 -15.06 -3.34 -7.12
N SER A 39 -13.74 -3.61 -7.16
CA SER A 39 -12.73 -2.56 -7.27
C SER A 39 -12.77 -1.85 -8.61
N VAL A 40 -12.89 -2.57 -9.72
CA VAL A 40 -13.00 -1.98 -11.08
C VAL A 40 -14.27 -1.12 -11.22
N ALA A 41 -15.36 -1.46 -10.54
CA ALA A 41 -16.57 -0.63 -10.54
C ALA A 41 -16.38 0.66 -9.71
N ALA A 42 -15.63 0.60 -8.61
CA ALA A 42 -15.32 1.76 -7.76
C ALA A 42 -14.33 2.72 -8.45
N ASP A 43 -13.30 2.19 -9.12
CA ASP A 43 -12.29 3.00 -9.82
C ASP A 43 -12.88 3.74 -11.01
N ARG A 44 -13.79 3.10 -11.78
CA ARG A 44 -14.53 3.78 -12.86
C ARG A 44 -15.46 4.88 -12.36
N TYR A 45 -15.93 4.80 -11.11
CA TYR A 45 -16.75 5.84 -10.50
C TYR A 45 -15.90 7.05 -10.06
N TYR A 46 -14.70 6.83 -9.53
CA TYR A 46 -13.78 7.90 -9.13
C TYR A 46 -13.19 8.66 -10.32
N ASP A 47 -12.87 7.99 -11.41
CA ASP A 47 -12.40 8.64 -12.63
C ASP A 47 -13.49 9.52 -13.27
N ARG A 48 -14.77 9.09 -13.26
CA ARG A 48 -15.87 9.94 -13.73
C ARG A 48 -16.11 11.18 -12.87
N GLN A 49 -15.85 11.13 -11.57
CA GLN A 49 -15.99 12.32 -10.72
C GLN A 49 -14.85 13.34 -10.90
N LYS A 50 -13.65 12.89 -11.26
CA LYS A 50 -12.55 13.82 -11.62
C LYS A 50 -12.83 14.57 -12.92
N ASP A 51 -13.50 13.95 -13.88
CA ASP A 51 -13.86 14.59 -15.13
C ASP A 51 -14.98 15.63 -14.96
N ILE A 52 -15.93 15.41 -14.03
CA ILE A 52 -17.06 16.34 -13.82
C ILE A 52 -16.60 17.63 -13.12
N SER A 53 -15.58 17.59 -12.27
CA SER A 53 -15.07 18.79 -11.59
C SER A 53 -14.22 19.73 -12.46
N LYS A 54 -13.93 19.36 -13.71
CA LYS A 54 -13.18 20.19 -14.68
C LYS A 54 -14.07 20.98 -15.63
N TYR A 55 -15.39 20.83 -15.59
CA TYR A 55 -16.30 21.41 -16.59
C TYR A 55 -17.31 22.43 -16.02
N ASP A 56 -16.94 23.19 -14.98
CA ASP A 56 -17.64 24.44 -14.64
C ASP A 56 -16.90 25.65 -15.26
N TYR A 57 -16.74 25.60 -16.58
CA TYR A 57 -16.37 26.77 -17.36
C TYR A 57 -17.37 26.93 -18.53
N ASN A 58 -18.17 27.98 -18.44
CA ASN A 58 -19.13 28.39 -19.46
C ASN A 58 -18.42 29.27 -20.48
N PRO A 59 -18.04 28.81 -21.70
CA PRO A 59 -17.49 29.66 -22.73
C PRO A 59 -18.60 30.13 -23.67
N GLU A 60 -18.59 31.45 -23.95
CA GLU A 60 -19.33 32.03 -25.05
C GLU A 60 -19.00 31.37 -26.41
N PRO A 61 -19.91 31.41 -27.40
CA PRO A 61 -19.73 30.71 -28.67
C PRO A 61 -18.65 31.36 -29.52
N THR A 62 -17.50 30.72 -29.64
CA THR A 62 -16.45 31.13 -30.59
C THR A 62 -16.56 30.35 -31.90
N ASN A 63 -16.53 31.13 -32.97
CA ASN A 63 -16.64 30.80 -34.37
C ASN A 63 -15.59 29.78 -34.84
N TYR A 64 -16.03 28.60 -35.33
CA TYR A 64 -15.18 27.58 -35.93
C TYR A 64 -14.79 27.94 -37.38
N GLN A 65 -13.76 28.71 -37.56
CA GLN A 65 -13.18 28.93 -38.91
C GLN A 65 -11.66 28.82 -39.02
N ASN A 66 -10.95 28.36 -38.03
CA ASN A 66 -9.50 28.14 -38.19
C ASN A 66 -9.04 26.91 -37.37
N SER A 67 -9.22 25.74 -37.91
CA SER A 67 -8.56 24.51 -37.39
C SER A 67 -7.31 24.23 -38.25
N PRO A 68 -6.15 23.98 -37.66
CA PRO A 68 -4.95 23.62 -38.42
C PRO A 68 -5.10 22.20 -39.06
N PRO A 69 -4.44 21.96 -40.21
CA PRO A 69 -4.58 20.74 -40.96
C PRO A 69 -4.01 19.53 -40.20
N LEU A 70 -4.74 18.41 -40.29
CA LEU A 70 -4.36 17.12 -39.72
C LEU A 70 -2.99 16.64 -40.22
N ASN A 71 -2.23 16.03 -39.32
CA ASN A 71 -0.90 15.47 -39.47
C ASN A 71 -0.74 14.62 -40.77
N PRO A 72 0.27 14.84 -41.61
CA PRO A 72 0.44 14.19 -42.92
C PRO A 72 0.70 12.68 -42.86
N THR A 73 0.91 12.09 -41.69
CA THR A 73 1.17 10.65 -41.55
C THR A 73 -0.06 9.77 -41.80
N ILE A 74 -1.27 10.33 -41.72
CA ILE A 74 -2.53 9.57 -41.98
C ILE A 74 -2.88 9.50 -43.47
N ARG A 75 -2.25 10.31 -44.34
CA ARG A 75 -2.50 10.34 -45.79
C ARG A 75 -1.80 9.21 -46.56
N ARG A 76 -0.92 8.43 -45.95
CA ARG A 76 -0.17 7.35 -46.65
C ARG A 76 -0.89 6.01 -46.81
N VAL A 77 -2.05 5.83 -46.20
CA VAL A 77 -2.81 4.57 -46.27
C VAL A 77 -3.90 4.60 -47.35
N ALA A 78 -4.20 5.75 -47.96
CA ALA A 78 -5.29 5.90 -48.91
C ALA A 78 -4.86 6.02 -50.42
N ALA A 79 -3.58 5.86 -50.76
CA ALA A 79 -3.10 5.82 -52.14
C ALA A 79 -2.93 4.37 -52.57
N ARG A 80 -4.04 3.72 -52.92
CA ARG A 80 -4.03 2.45 -53.70
C ARG A 80 -3.69 2.77 -55.15
N ARG A 81 -2.75 2.00 -55.66
CA ARG A 81 -2.37 2.01 -57.10
C ARG A 81 -3.54 1.53 -57.93
N GLU A 82 -3.91 2.31 -58.92
CA GLU A 82 -4.79 1.87 -60.01
C GLU A 82 -4.04 0.81 -60.83
N GLY A 83 -4.60 -0.40 -60.98
CA GLY A 83 -4.12 -1.38 -61.93
C GLY A 83 -3.96 -2.82 -61.50
N GLU A 84 -4.78 -3.35 -60.56
CA GLU A 84 -4.86 -4.82 -60.35
C GLU A 84 -6.28 -5.33 -60.61
N PRO A 85 -6.47 -6.53 -61.23
CA PRO A 85 -7.78 -7.06 -61.65
C PRO A 85 -8.62 -7.49 -60.45
N GLU A 86 -9.94 -7.27 -60.55
CA GLU A 86 -10.95 -7.70 -59.57
C GLU A 86 -11.00 -9.24 -59.53
N ASP A 87 -10.58 -9.83 -58.43
CA ASP A 87 -10.89 -11.21 -58.09
C ASP A 87 -12.32 -11.30 -57.56
N ASP A 88 -13.13 -11.96 -58.32
CA ASP A 88 -14.58 -12.19 -58.18
C ASP A 88 -14.85 -13.30 -57.12
N TYR A 89 -14.55 -13.05 -55.84
CA TYR A 89 -14.92 -13.94 -54.74
C TYR A 89 -15.17 -13.13 -53.44
N PHE A 90 -16.39 -12.71 -53.25
CA PHE A 90 -17.14 -12.54 -52.03
C PHE A 90 -18.35 -11.61 -52.24
N LYS A 91 -19.45 -12.16 -52.72
CA LYS A 91 -20.76 -11.52 -52.53
C LYS A 91 -21.21 -11.87 -51.10
N PRO A 92 -21.42 -10.91 -50.21
CA PRO A 92 -22.06 -11.17 -48.92
C PRO A 92 -23.52 -11.52 -49.15
N GLU A 93 -23.96 -12.67 -48.63
CA GLU A 93 -25.38 -13.01 -48.60
C GLU A 93 -26.15 -11.96 -47.76
N PRO A 94 -27.40 -11.63 -48.13
CA PRO A 94 -28.22 -10.72 -47.34
C PRO A 94 -28.52 -11.39 -46.00
N GLY A 95 -27.98 -10.79 -44.93
CA GLY A 95 -28.25 -11.21 -43.57
C GLY A 95 -29.74 -11.05 -43.23
N PRO A 96 -30.26 -11.83 -42.27
CA PRO A 96 -31.67 -11.78 -41.90
C PRO A 96 -32.08 -10.38 -41.45
N GLU A 97 -33.24 -9.90 -41.94
CA GLU A 97 -33.83 -8.62 -41.57
C GLU A 97 -33.88 -8.47 -40.04
N LEU A 98 -33.15 -7.53 -39.52
CA LEU A 98 -33.21 -7.15 -38.11
C LEU A 98 -34.59 -6.53 -37.81
N SER A 99 -35.38 -7.24 -37.05
CA SER A 99 -36.61 -6.70 -36.45
C SER A 99 -36.35 -5.33 -35.81
N PRO A 100 -37.32 -4.39 -35.85
CA PRO A 100 -37.12 -3.07 -35.24
C PRO A 100 -36.75 -3.25 -33.77
N ARG A 101 -35.60 -2.69 -33.38
CA ARG A 101 -35.19 -2.61 -31.95
C ARG A 101 -36.24 -1.80 -31.22
N LEU A 102 -36.99 -2.44 -30.35
CA LEU A 102 -37.75 -1.75 -29.33
C LEU A 102 -36.76 -0.89 -28.53
N ASP A 103 -36.93 0.42 -28.61
CA ASP A 103 -36.18 1.39 -27.81
C ASP A 103 -36.49 1.17 -26.33
N HIS A 104 -35.79 0.20 -25.73
CA HIS A 104 -35.72 0.13 -24.28
C HIS A 104 -34.72 1.19 -23.84
N GLU A 105 -35.20 2.32 -23.36
CA GLU A 105 -34.40 3.23 -22.58
C GLU A 105 -33.67 2.42 -21.50
N PRO A 106 -32.34 2.53 -21.37
CA PRO A 106 -31.64 1.85 -20.30
C PRO A 106 -32.22 2.34 -18.97
N PRO A 107 -32.46 1.43 -18.00
CA PRO A 107 -33.00 1.83 -16.71
C PRO A 107 -32.10 2.91 -16.11
N GLN A 108 -32.63 4.09 -15.93
CA GLN A 108 -31.96 5.19 -15.23
C GLN A 108 -31.83 4.78 -13.75
N PHE A 109 -30.72 4.11 -13.42
CA PHE A 109 -30.34 3.96 -12.02
C PHE A 109 -29.89 5.32 -11.49
N SER A 110 -30.83 6.09 -10.97
CA SER A 110 -30.51 7.23 -10.12
C SER A 110 -29.93 6.70 -8.81
N TYR A 111 -28.60 6.53 -8.78
CA TYR A 111 -27.91 6.25 -7.53
C TYR A 111 -27.85 7.55 -6.74
N THR A 112 -28.87 7.81 -5.93
CA THR A 112 -28.78 8.79 -4.85
C THR A 112 -27.96 8.14 -3.74
N PRO A 113 -26.73 8.59 -3.45
CA PRO A 113 -25.99 8.08 -2.29
C PRO A 113 -26.84 8.34 -1.05
N ALA A 114 -27.10 7.30 -0.26
CA ALA A 114 -27.82 7.45 1.00
C ALA A 114 -27.14 8.55 1.83
N PRO A 115 -27.91 9.45 2.48
CA PRO A 115 -27.34 10.52 3.28
C PRO A 115 -26.41 9.91 4.31
N ARG A 116 -25.15 10.42 4.37
CA ARG A 116 -24.15 9.95 5.34
C ARG A 116 -24.71 10.20 6.74
N ARG A 117 -25.04 9.16 7.45
CA ARG A 117 -25.47 9.25 8.84
C ARG A 117 -24.30 9.72 9.68
N TYR A 118 -24.47 10.79 10.43
CA TYR A 118 -23.49 11.19 11.45
C TYR A 118 -23.50 10.13 12.56
N ILE A 119 -22.35 9.52 12.79
CA ILE A 119 -22.13 8.56 13.86
C ILE A 119 -21.16 9.23 14.84
N PRO A 120 -21.59 9.49 16.09
CA PRO A 120 -20.73 10.12 17.08
C PRO A 120 -19.58 9.17 17.44
N LYS A 121 -18.37 9.73 17.53
CA LYS A 121 -17.18 9.03 18.00
C LYS A 121 -16.96 9.27 19.49
N VAL A 122 -16.31 8.30 20.16
CA VAL A 122 -15.91 8.44 21.56
C VAL A 122 -14.87 9.56 21.72
N ASN A 123 -13.97 9.67 20.74
CA ASN A 123 -12.95 10.70 20.70
C ASN A 123 -12.94 11.35 19.31
N TYR A 124 -12.80 12.69 19.24
CA TYR A 124 -12.77 13.43 17.99
C TYR A 124 -11.65 12.93 17.03
N ASP A 125 -10.49 12.59 17.58
CA ASP A 125 -9.34 12.11 16.82
C ASP A 125 -9.42 10.62 16.47
N ALA A 126 -10.44 9.90 16.95
CA ALA A 126 -10.60 8.49 16.64
C ALA A 126 -10.91 8.26 15.15
N GLU A 127 -10.52 7.11 14.66
CA GLU A 127 -10.86 6.61 13.33
C GLU A 127 -11.54 5.25 13.43
N TRP A 128 -12.31 4.90 12.39
CA TRP A 128 -12.87 3.57 12.25
C TRP A 128 -12.01 2.73 11.32
N ILE A 129 -11.43 1.69 11.87
CA ILE A 129 -10.75 0.65 11.08
C ILE A 129 -11.67 -0.54 10.90
N TYR A 130 -11.55 -1.24 9.79
CA TYR A 130 -12.51 -2.25 9.41
C TYR A 130 -11.90 -3.47 8.72
N GLY A 131 -12.60 -4.60 8.86
CA GLY A 131 -12.24 -5.88 8.29
C GLY A 131 -11.53 -6.80 9.26
N THR A 132 -11.72 -8.11 9.08
CA THR A 132 -11.32 -9.14 10.03
C THR A 132 -9.85 -9.04 10.44
N SER A 133 -8.92 -9.08 9.48
CA SER A 133 -7.48 -9.13 9.79
C SER A 133 -6.95 -7.86 10.45
N VAL A 134 -7.49 -6.67 10.06
CA VAL A 134 -7.07 -5.39 10.62
C VAL A 134 -7.52 -5.26 12.05
N VAL A 135 -8.81 -5.54 12.31
CA VAL A 135 -9.40 -5.47 13.65
C VAL A 135 -8.74 -6.49 14.58
N GLU A 136 -8.55 -7.73 14.11
CA GLU A 136 -7.85 -8.76 14.88
C GLU A 136 -6.43 -8.35 15.25
N ALA A 137 -5.66 -7.82 14.29
CA ALA A 137 -4.30 -7.36 14.54
C ALA A 137 -4.27 -6.20 15.57
N ALA A 138 -5.17 -5.22 15.44
CA ALA A 138 -5.25 -4.10 16.38
C ALA A 138 -5.58 -4.57 17.81
N LEU A 139 -6.55 -5.48 17.97
CA LEU A 139 -6.92 -6.05 19.26
C LEU A 139 -5.78 -6.86 19.91
N ARG A 140 -5.01 -7.59 19.11
CA ARG A 140 -3.85 -8.37 19.58
C ARG A 140 -2.65 -7.49 19.95
N CYS A 141 -2.33 -6.50 19.11
CA CYS A 141 -1.13 -5.67 19.28
C CYS A 141 -1.29 -4.55 20.32
N LYS A 142 -2.48 -3.99 20.45
CA LYS A 142 -2.79 -2.89 21.39
C LYS A 142 -1.80 -1.72 21.28
N ARG A 143 -1.37 -1.37 20.05
CA ARG A 143 -0.40 -0.28 19.81
C ARG A 143 -1.00 1.10 19.99
N ARG A 144 -2.30 1.19 20.04
CA ARG A 144 -3.09 2.43 20.12
C ARG A 144 -4.26 2.25 21.08
N GLU A 145 -4.89 3.34 21.45
CA GLU A 145 -6.09 3.31 22.26
C GLU A 145 -7.25 2.77 21.43
N LEU A 146 -7.95 1.79 22.00
CA LEU A 146 -9.06 1.10 21.37
C LEU A 146 -10.31 1.43 22.21
N TYR A 147 -11.41 1.80 21.54
CA TYR A 147 -12.63 2.26 22.21
C TYR A 147 -13.76 1.27 22.10
N LYS A 148 -14.30 1.07 20.87
CA LYS A 148 -15.49 0.25 20.64
C LYS A 148 -15.30 -0.69 19.46
N LEU A 149 -15.65 -1.97 19.65
CA LEU A 149 -15.76 -2.95 18.59
C LEU A 149 -17.21 -3.13 18.19
N TYR A 150 -17.56 -2.76 16.98
CA TYR A 150 -18.85 -3.03 16.37
C TYR A 150 -18.80 -4.37 15.64
N VAL A 151 -19.67 -5.29 16.01
CA VAL A 151 -19.81 -6.63 15.40
C VAL A 151 -21.19 -6.73 14.78
N TYR A 152 -21.24 -7.01 13.48
CA TYR A 152 -22.51 -7.17 12.77
C TYR A 152 -23.28 -8.39 13.29
N ALA A 153 -24.52 -8.21 13.69
CA ALA A 153 -25.40 -9.21 14.32
C ALA A 153 -26.67 -9.52 13.52
N GLY A 154 -26.75 -9.09 12.24
CA GLY A 154 -27.95 -9.32 11.41
C GLY A 154 -28.20 -10.79 11.05
N ASP A 155 -29.41 -11.10 10.60
CA ASP A 155 -29.90 -12.46 10.35
C ASP A 155 -29.15 -13.24 9.29
N ASN A 156 -28.57 -12.54 8.31
CA ASN A 156 -27.79 -13.13 7.21
C ASN A 156 -26.39 -13.60 7.60
N ARG A 157 -26.06 -13.63 8.91
CA ARG A 157 -24.73 -14.04 9.40
C ARG A 157 -24.57 -15.56 9.32
N THR A 158 -23.57 -16.02 8.52
CA THR A 158 -23.30 -17.46 8.34
C THR A 158 -22.80 -18.13 9.64
N PRO A 159 -22.97 -19.46 9.84
CA PRO A 159 -22.44 -20.16 11.02
C PRO A 159 -20.93 -19.97 11.21
N ALA A 160 -20.15 -20.04 10.14
CA ALA A 160 -18.70 -19.80 10.18
C ALA A 160 -18.33 -18.36 10.55
N ALA A 161 -19.19 -17.38 10.22
CA ALA A 161 -19.00 -16.01 10.65
C ALA A 161 -19.31 -15.86 12.14
N ARG A 162 -20.35 -16.50 12.64
CA ARG A 162 -20.71 -16.49 14.08
C ARG A 162 -19.63 -17.13 14.97
N GLU A 163 -18.92 -18.14 14.47
CA GLU A 163 -17.76 -18.70 15.17
C GLU A 163 -16.62 -17.68 15.28
N ARG A 164 -16.26 -17.03 14.18
CA ARG A 164 -15.27 -15.93 14.18
C ARG A 164 -15.70 -14.74 15.04
N ASP A 165 -17.00 -14.48 15.16
CA ASP A 165 -17.53 -13.42 16.02
C ASP A 165 -17.24 -13.70 17.50
N ARG A 166 -17.30 -14.97 17.94
CA ARG A 166 -16.92 -15.36 19.29
C ARG A 166 -15.46 -15.08 19.55
N ASP A 167 -14.57 -15.54 18.65
CA ASP A 167 -13.12 -15.31 18.78
C ASP A 167 -12.80 -13.83 18.82
N MET A 168 -13.43 -13.03 17.96
CA MET A 168 -13.21 -11.59 17.89
C MET A 168 -13.69 -10.87 19.16
N LYS A 169 -14.86 -11.28 19.70
CA LYS A 169 -15.40 -10.74 20.95
C LYS A 169 -14.54 -11.12 22.15
N ASP A 170 -13.95 -12.33 22.16
CA ASP A 170 -13.04 -12.76 23.23
C ASP A 170 -11.72 -11.98 23.20
N LEU A 171 -11.21 -11.68 22.00
CA LEU A 171 -10.07 -10.79 21.84
C LEU A 171 -10.38 -9.37 22.35
N ALA A 172 -11.57 -8.83 22.01
CA ALA A 172 -12.00 -7.52 22.48
C ALA A 172 -12.14 -7.46 24.01
N ARG A 173 -12.75 -8.48 24.64
CA ARG A 173 -12.83 -8.59 26.12
C ARG A 173 -11.45 -8.62 26.74
N THR A 174 -10.53 -9.43 26.21
CA THR A 174 -9.13 -9.48 26.66
C THR A 174 -8.41 -8.15 26.46
N ALA A 175 -8.82 -7.39 25.45
CA ALA A 175 -8.28 -6.06 25.19
C ALA A 175 -8.90 -4.96 26.08
N GLY A 176 -10.00 -5.25 26.78
CA GLY A 176 -10.75 -4.27 27.55
C GLY A 176 -11.58 -3.31 26.67
N VAL A 177 -12.00 -3.77 25.47
CA VAL A 177 -12.72 -2.98 24.48
C VAL A 177 -14.23 -3.24 24.61
N GLU A 178 -15.00 -2.17 24.62
CA GLU A 178 -16.48 -2.23 24.62
C GLU A 178 -16.96 -2.92 23.33
N ILE A 179 -17.93 -3.85 23.45
CA ILE A 179 -18.48 -4.60 22.32
C ILE A 179 -19.90 -4.12 22.04
N VAL A 180 -20.15 -3.69 20.81
CA VAL A 180 -21.46 -3.28 20.31
C VAL A 180 -21.92 -4.29 19.26
N ASN A 181 -23.05 -4.97 19.49
CA ASN A 181 -23.71 -5.77 18.48
C ASN A 181 -24.54 -4.85 17.60
N GLU A 182 -24.22 -4.75 16.32
CA GLU A 182 -24.85 -3.83 15.38
C GLU A 182 -25.67 -4.61 14.35
N GLU A 183 -26.97 -4.33 14.29
CA GLU A 183 -27.88 -4.97 13.32
C GLU A 183 -28.02 -4.14 12.04
N ASP A 184 -27.82 -2.82 12.12
CA ASP A 184 -27.89 -1.91 10.97
C ASP A 184 -26.58 -1.96 10.16
N ILE A 185 -26.61 -2.71 9.07
CA ILE A 185 -25.49 -2.79 8.13
C ILE A 185 -25.16 -1.43 7.51
N GLY A 186 -26.17 -0.57 7.27
CA GLY A 186 -25.97 0.77 6.71
C GLY A 186 -25.16 1.68 7.64
N LYS A 187 -25.27 1.49 8.95
CA LYS A 187 -24.44 2.17 9.93
C LYS A 187 -22.98 1.69 9.86
N MET A 188 -22.75 0.37 9.73
CA MET A 188 -21.41 -0.17 9.57
C MET A 188 -20.78 0.23 8.22
N ASP A 189 -21.57 0.26 7.15
CA ASP A 189 -21.15 0.77 5.84
C ASP A 189 -20.76 2.25 5.91
N SER A 190 -21.49 3.06 6.69
CA SER A 190 -21.17 4.47 6.90
C SER A 190 -19.83 4.66 7.63
N MET A 191 -19.52 3.85 8.65
CA MET A 191 -18.25 3.86 9.36
C MET A 191 -17.09 3.42 8.46
N SER A 192 -17.31 2.47 7.55
CA SER A 192 -16.29 1.94 6.63
C SER A 192 -16.20 2.69 5.30
N ASN A 193 -16.96 3.79 5.13
CA ASN A 193 -17.16 4.47 3.85
C ASN A 193 -17.55 3.50 2.71
N SER A 194 -18.53 2.65 2.96
CA SER A 194 -19.04 1.61 2.05
C SER A 194 -17.97 0.61 1.57
N ARG A 195 -16.86 0.51 2.30
CA ARG A 195 -15.81 -0.47 2.00
C ARG A 195 -16.07 -1.79 2.73
N PRO A 196 -15.63 -2.93 2.19
CA PRO A 196 -15.90 -4.25 2.77
C PRO A 196 -15.34 -4.39 4.18
N HIS A 197 -16.22 -4.32 5.18
CA HIS A 197 -15.86 -4.42 6.60
C HIS A 197 -15.91 -5.86 7.15
N ASN A 198 -16.49 -6.80 6.41
CA ASN A 198 -16.62 -8.22 6.80
C ASN A 198 -17.36 -8.45 8.14
N GLY A 199 -18.13 -7.47 8.59
CA GLY A 199 -18.88 -7.51 9.85
C GLY A 199 -18.11 -7.00 11.07
N TYR A 200 -16.94 -6.36 10.90
CA TYR A 200 -16.17 -5.80 12.01
C TYR A 200 -15.71 -4.38 11.71
N VAL A 201 -15.99 -3.47 12.62
CA VAL A 201 -15.46 -2.11 12.65
C VAL A 201 -14.97 -1.83 14.08
N LEU A 202 -13.78 -1.26 14.20
CA LEU A 202 -13.19 -0.90 15.49
C LEU A 202 -12.91 0.59 15.53
N GLU A 203 -13.44 1.26 16.53
CA GLU A 203 -13.14 2.66 16.83
C GLU A 203 -11.87 2.74 17.69
N CYS A 204 -10.88 3.50 17.23
CA CYS A 204 -9.57 3.59 17.86
C CYS A 204 -8.84 4.87 17.48
N LEU A 205 -7.79 5.25 18.22
CA LEU A 205 -6.88 6.30 17.78
C LEU A 205 -6.02 5.84 16.58
N PRO A 206 -5.55 6.75 15.72
CA PRO A 206 -4.57 6.44 14.67
C PRO A 206 -3.28 5.84 15.21
N ILE A 207 -2.60 5.04 14.40
CA ILE A 207 -1.25 4.54 14.73
C ILE A 207 -0.29 5.73 14.79
N LYS A 208 0.33 5.93 15.95
CA LYS A 208 1.40 6.93 16.11
C LYS A 208 2.68 6.42 15.43
N ARG A 209 3.25 7.27 14.56
CA ARG A 209 4.57 7.04 13.97
C ARG A 209 5.60 7.81 14.76
N THR A 210 6.62 7.12 15.22
CA THR A 210 7.68 7.75 16.00
C THR A 210 8.67 8.43 15.06
N PRO A 211 8.96 9.74 15.25
CA PRO A 211 9.90 10.46 14.40
C PRO A 211 11.35 10.07 14.74
N ILE A 212 12.12 9.74 13.69
CA ILE A 212 13.54 9.38 13.80
C ILE A 212 14.39 10.25 12.89
N ILE A 213 15.68 10.30 13.20
CA ILE A 213 16.71 11.02 12.44
C ILE A 213 17.55 10.05 11.62
N ALA A 214 17.99 8.94 12.26
CA ALA A 214 18.89 7.97 11.65
C ALA A 214 18.72 6.57 12.27
N LEU A 215 19.16 5.57 11.52
CA LEU A 215 19.46 4.25 12.06
C LEU A 215 20.88 4.30 12.67
N LYS A 216 20.99 3.75 13.85
CA LYS A 216 22.27 3.71 14.61
C LYS A 216 22.84 2.28 14.64
N ASP A 217 23.65 2.01 15.60
CA ASP A 217 24.46 0.82 15.71
C ASP A 217 23.65 -0.47 15.73
N VAL A 218 24.12 -1.47 15.03
CA VAL A 218 23.67 -2.85 15.14
C VAL A 218 24.53 -3.52 16.22
N GLN A 219 23.89 -4.20 17.18
CA GLN A 219 24.62 -4.94 18.20
C GLN A 219 25.43 -6.09 17.59
N GLU A 220 26.56 -6.45 18.22
CA GLU A 220 27.47 -7.51 17.72
C GLU A 220 26.75 -8.85 17.49
N ASP A 221 25.78 -9.20 18.36
CA ASP A 221 24.94 -10.38 18.26
C ASP A 221 23.81 -10.26 17.21
N LYS A 222 23.71 -9.11 16.53
CA LYS A 222 22.68 -8.74 15.54
C LYS A 222 21.23 -8.84 16.06
N ASN A 223 21.03 -9.05 17.35
CA ASN A 223 19.66 -9.18 17.91
C ASN A 223 18.88 -7.89 17.87
N PHE A 224 19.57 -6.74 17.96
CA PHE A 224 18.96 -5.43 17.98
C PHE A 224 19.79 -4.42 17.20
N PHE A 225 19.12 -3.41 16.69
CA PHE A 225 19.71 -2.15 16.25
C PHE A 225 19.04 -0.99 16.97
N THR A 226 19.69 0.16 17.01
CA THR A 226 19.20 1.35 17.69
C THR A 226 18.79 2.43 16.69
N LEU A 227 17.97 3.36 17.14
CA LEU A 227 17.45 4.47 16.36
C LEU A 227 17.82 5.79 17.04
N GLU A 228 18.24 6.76 16.26
CA GLU A 228 18.33 8.14 16.72
C GLU A 228 16.96 8.79 16.60
N MET A 229 16.37 9.13 17.74
CA MET A 229 15.04 9.75 17.81
C MET A 229 15.13 11.24 17.49
N ALA A 230 14.17 11.76 16.73
CA ALA A 230 14.02 13.21 16.63
C ALA A 230 13.64 13.78 18.00
N GLY A 231 14.38 14.76 18.50
CA GLY A 231 14.11 15.39 19.78
C GLY A 231 12.67 15.90 19.83
N HIS A 232 11.94 15.52 20.87
CA HIS A 232 10.63 16.09 21.14
C HIS A 232 10.82 17.42 21.86
N TYR A 233 10.13 18.47 21.41
CA TYR A 233 9.89 19.63 22.22
C TYR A 233 8.85 19.25 23.27
N PHE A 234 9.27 19.15 24.53
CA PHE A 234 8.35 19.06 25.65
C PHE A 234 8.24 20.44 26.26
N ASP A 235 7.06 21.02 26.29
CA ASP A 235 6.79 22.36 26.83
C ASP A 235 7.64 23.47 26.19
N GLY A 236 7.89 23.39 24.86
CA GLY A 236 8.68 24.39 24.15
C GLY A 236 10.18 24.33 24.39
N ARG A 237 10.68 23.37 25.17
CA ARG A 237 12.11 23.13 25.38
C ARG A 237 12.56 21.90 24.59
N PRO A 238 13.70 21.98 23.87
CA PRO A 238 14.25 20.81 23.20
C PRO A 238 14.62 19.77 24.26
N VAL A 239 14.11 18.55 24.13
CA VAL A 239 14.61 17.43 24.92
C VAL A 239 15.97 17.07 24.31
N THR A 240 17.04 17.46 25.04
CA THR A 240 18.42 17.26 24.60
C THR A 240 18.94 15.83 24.83
N GLU A 241 18.13 14.98 25.46
CA GLU A 241 18.48 13.57 25.60
C GLU A 241 18.19 12.83 24.30
N HIS A 242 19.25 12.34 23.64
CA HIS A 242 19.16 11.41 22.52
C HIS A 242 18.57 10.09 23.02
N TYR A 243 17.27 9.94 22.89
CA TYR A 243 16.60 8.71 23.24
C TYR A 243 16.81 7.70 22.12
N TYR A 244 17.56 6.62 22.43
CA TYR A 244 17.74 5.52 21.49
C TYR A 244 16.73 4.43 21.78
N ASP A 245 15.87 4.12 20.81
CA ASP A 245 15.00 2.96 20.91
C ASP A 245 15.68 1.73 20.28
N LYS A 246 15.45 0.56 20.88
CA LYS A 246 16.02 -0.72 20.40
C LYS A 246 14.98 -1.48 19.61
N ILE A 247 15.32 -1.79 18.37
CA ILE A 247 14.48 -2.59 17.50
C ILE A 247 15.08 -3.99 17.39
N ARG A 248 14.24 -4.97 17.65
CA ARG A 248 14.63 -6.37 17.55
C ARG A 248 14.66 -6.82 16.09
N CYS A 249 15.79 -7.42 15.68
CA CYS A 249 15.91 -8.06 14.38
C CYS A 249 15.10 -9.36 14.33
N ARG A 250 14.51 -9.66 13.20
CA ARG A 250 13.63 -10.83 13.03
C ARG A 250 14.38 -12.14 12.88
N ASP A 251 15.53 -12.09 12.19
CA ASP A 251 16.36 -13.28 11.95
C ASP A 251 17.86 -13.00 12.16
N PRO A 252 18.29 -12.68 13.39
CA PRO A 252 19.66 -12.25 13.69
C PRO A 252 20.69 -13.36 13.45
N LYS A 253 20.28 -14.62 13.45
CA LYS A 253 21.18 -15.76 13.24
C LYS A 253 21.63 -15.91 11.78
N ARG A 254 20.79 -15.49 10.83
CA ARG A 254 21.06 -15.66 9.39
C ARG A 254 21.56 -14.39 8.72
N ARG A 255 21.18 -13.22 9.21
CA ARG A 255 21.42 -11.95 8.54
C ARG A 255 21.53 -10.76 9.48
N PHE A 256 22.07 -9.66 8.96
CA PHE A 256 21.94 -8.33 9.53
C PHE A 256 20.52 -7.77 9.34
N PRO A 257 20.15 -6.70 10.05
CA PRO A 257 18.83 -6.08 9.89
C PRO A 257 18.65 -5.50 8.48
N PHE A 258 17.40 -5.57 8.01
CA PHE A 258 16.95 -5.03 6.75
C PHE A 258 15.80 -4.05 6.99
N VAL A 259 16.01 -2.79 6.63
CA VAL A 259 15.04 -1.71 6.80
C VAL A 259 14.56 -1.21 5.44
N LEU A 260 13.25 -1.03 5.31
CA LEU A 260 12.64 -0.44 4.13
C LEU A 260 12.39 1.06 4.37
N MET A 261 12.91 1.92 3.50
CA MET A 261 12.72 3.36 3.53
C MET A 261 11.82 3.79 2.37
N LEU A 262 10.68 4.40 2.67
CA LEU A 262 9.67 4.82 1.70
C LEU A 262 9.70 6.33 1.54
N ASP A 263 9.96 6.80 0.32
CA ASP A 263 10.05 8.21 -0.03
C ASP A 263 8.92 8.59 -0.97
N GLU A 264 7.97 9.42 -0.49
CA GLU A 264 6.84 9.97 -1.27
C GLU A 264 5.90 8.91 -1.89
N ILE A 265 5.62 7.83 -1.18
CA ILE A 265 4.57 6.88 -1.58
C ILE A 265 3.20 7.47 -1.25
N SER A 266 2.51 8.02 -2.24
CA SER A 266 1.29 8.83 -2.04
C SER A 266 -0.01 8.01 -2.02
N ASP A 267 -0.04 6.85 -2.67
CA ASP A 267 -1.23 6.00 -2.71
C ASP A 267 -1.35 5.13 -1.45
N PRO A 268 -2.48 5.20 -0.68
CA PRO A 268 -2.66 4.42 0.52
C PRO A 268 -2.84 2.91 0.25
N GLY A 269 -3.27 2.51 -0.94
CA GLY A 269 -3.38 1.12 -1.35
C GLY A 269 -1.99 0.49 -1.54
N ASN A 270 -1.11 1.19 -2.27
CA ASN A 270 0.28 0.77 -2.46
C ASN A 270 1.06 0.79 -1.15
N MET A 271 0.91 1.83 -0.34
CA MET A 271 1.50 1.87 1.01
C MET A 271 1.11 0.63 1.82
N GLY A 272 -0.19 0.31 1.87
CA GLY A 272 -0.69 -0.87 2.59
C GLY A 272 -0.17 -2.18 2.02
N ALA A 273 -0.11 -2.33 0.69
CA ALA A 273 0.42 -3.51 0.03
C ALA A 273 1.92 -3.71 0.29
N ILE A 274 2.71 -2.61 0.29
CA ILE A 274 4.13 -2.61 0.66
C ILE A 274 4.28 -3.09 2.11
N LEU A 275 3.54 -2.52 3.07
CA LEU A 275 3.62 -2.91 4.47
C LEU A 275 3.26 -4.39 4.68
N ARG A 276 2.27 -4.89 3.94
CA ARG A 276 1.88 -6.30 3.97
C ARG A 276 3.01 -7.21 3.49
N SER A 277 3.60 -6.90 2.35
CA SER A 277 4.72 -7.66 1.78
C SER A 277 5.95 -7.57 2.67
N ALA A 278 6.27 -6.39 3.18
CA ALA A 278 7.39 -6.17 4.10
C ALA A 278 7.27 -7.04 5.36
N TYR A 279 6.07 -7.08 5.97
CA TYR A 279 5.84 -7.93 7.14
C TYR A 279 5.97 -9.41 6.79
N PHE A 280 5.35 -9.85 5.71
CA PHE A 280 5.34 -11.26 5.28
C PHE A 280 6.75 -11.78 4.95
N LEU A 281 7.55 -10.97 4.27
CA LEU A 281 8.91 -11.31 3.87
C LEU A 281 9.93 -11.16 5.01
N GLY A 282 9.57 -10.57 6.15
CA GLY A 282 10.44 -10.49 7.31
C GLY A 282 11.32 -9.24 7.38
N VAL A 283 10.92 -8.13 6.75
CA VAL A 283 11.54 -6.80 6.95
C VAL A 283 11.51 -6.42 8.43
N ASP A 284 12.61 -5.90 8.97
CA ASP A 284 12.73 -5.62 10.40
C ASP A 284 12.01 -4.34 10.82
N ALA A 285 12.08 -3.28 10.01
CA ALA A 285 11.37 -2.03 10.22
C ALA A 285 11.10 -1.29 8.90
N VAL A 286 10.15 -0.35 8.96
CA VAL A 286 9.84 0.55 7.85
C VAL A 286 9.95 1.99 8.32
N THR A 287 10.57 2.86 7.53
CA THR A 287 10.58 4.30 7.76
C THR A 287 9.95 5.03 6.58
N ILE A 288 9.13 6.04 6.85
CA ILE A 288 8.28 6.74 5.89
C ILE A 288 8.56 8.24 5.97
N THR A 289 8.66 8.94 4.84
CA THR A 289 8.76 10.40 4.85
C THR A 289 7.50 11.04 5.42
N THR A 290 7.64 12.14 6.19
CA THR A 290 6.49 12.87 6.74
C THR A 290 5.72 13.64 5.66
N ARG A 291 6.36 14.02 4.55
CA ARG A 291 5.77 14.79 3.46
C ARG A 291 5.46 13.89 2.26
N ASN A 292 4.39 14.20 1.56
CA ASN A 292 3.96 13.56 0.31
C ASN A 292 3.79 12.03 0.40
N CYS A 293 3.69 11.48 1.60
CA CYS A 293 3.42 10.06 1.81
C CYS A 293 1.99 9.84 2.30
N ALA A 294 1.40 8.71 1.89
CA ALA A 294 0.11 8.28 2.37
C ALA A 294 0.11 8.14 3.91
N ARG A 295 -0.97 8.59 4.52
CA ARG A 295 -1.21 8.33 5.94
C ARG A 295 -1.54 6.86 6.15
N LEU A 296 -1.28 6.34 7.35
CA LEU A 296 -1.76 5.02 7.77
C LEU A 296 -3.28 5.07 8.03
N SER A 297 -4.02 5.50 7.01
CA SER A 297 -5.48 5.63 7.03
C SER A 297 -6.17 4.26 7.08
N PRO A 298 -7.48 4.18 7.42
CA PRO A 298 -8.23 2.92 7.38
C PRO A 298 -8.12 2.17 6.05
N VAL A 299 -7.96 2.89 4.92
CA VAL A 299 -7.73 2.31 3.59
C VAL A 299 -6.37 1.61 3.52
N CYS A 300 -5.31 2.28 3.94
CA CYS A 300 -3.96 1.73 4.01
C CYS A 300 -3.92 0.51 4.95
N LEU A 301 -4.54 0.63 6.13
CA LEU A 301 -4.61 -0.45 7.12
C LEU A 301 -5.34 -1.67 6.55
N LYS A 302 -6.44 -1.45 5.81
CA LYS A 302 -7.18 -2.51 5.13
C LYS A 302 -6.33 -3.22 4.08
N ALA A 303 -5.59 -2.47 3.25
CA ALA A 303 -4.69 -3.01 2.25
C ALA A 303 -3.53 -3.80 2.89
N SER A 304 -3.03 -3.34 4.04
CA SER A 304 -1.97 -4.03 4.79
C SER A 304 -2.42 -5.33 5.45
N ALA A 305 -3.72 -5.63 5.50
CA ALA A 305 -4.30 -6.81 6.17
C ALA A 305 -3.82 -6.98 7.63
N GLY A 306 -3.59 -5.88 8.34
CA GLY A 306 -3.13 -5.84 9.73
C GLY A 306 -1.61 -5.80 9.89
N ALA A 307 -0.81 -5.91 8.83
CA ALA A 307 0.65 -5.85 8.91
C ALA A 307 1.16 -4.53 9.52
N ALA A 308 0.46 -3.41 9.28
CA ALA A 308 0.81 -2.12 9.85
C ALA A 308 0.75 -2.09 11.39
N GLU A 309 -0.05 -2.95 12.03
CA GLU A 309 -0.09 -3.10 13.49
C GLU A 309 1.11 -3.88 14.04
N LEU A 310 1.72 -4.71 13.20
CA LEU A 310 2.77 -5.67 13.59
C LEU A 310 4.18 -5.19 13.25
N LEU A 311 4.30 -4.31 12.25
CA LEU A 311 5.60 -3.75 11.82
C LEU A 311 6.01 -2.58 12.74
N PRO A 312 7.28 -2.46 13.11
CA PRO A 312 7.86 -1.21 13.56
C PRO A 312 7.87 -0.20 12.40
N ILE A 313 7.07 0.86 12.53
CA ILE A 313 6.94 1.91 11.51
C ILE A 313 7.35 3.24 12.16
N PHE A 314 8.29 3.92 11.51
CA PHE A 314 8.85 5.21 11.92
C PHE A 314 8.60 6.26 10.84
N GLU A 315 8.76 7.53 11.22
CA GLU A 315 8.74 8.61 10.25
C GLU A 315 10.02 9.45 10.33
N HIS A 316 10.43 10.00 9.19
CA HIS A 316 11.56 10.93 9.11
C HIS A 316 11.18 12.15 8.28
N ALA A 317 11.66 13.33 8.72
CA ALA A 317 11.34 14.58 8.08
C ALA A 317 12.26 14.90 6.88
N LYS A 318 13.53 14.46 6.94
CA LYS A 318 14.57 14.74 5.94
C LYS A 318 15.23 13.45 5.49
N SER A 319 14.84 12.96 4.30
CA SER A 319 15.38 11.72 3.70
C SER A 319 16.89 11.78 3.51
N GLU A 320 17.44 12.95 3.13
CA GLU A 320 18.87 13.17 2.97
C GLU A 320 19.63 12.90 4.28
N ARG A 321 19.19 13.54 5.39
CA ARG A 321 19.81 13.35 6.70
C ARG A 321 19.72 11.90 7.17
N MET A 322 18.55 11.27 6.98
CA MET A 322 18.31 9.86 7.32
C MET A 322 19.29 8.95 6.60
N ILE A 323 19.50 9.14 5.29
CA ILE A 323 20.46 8.35 4.50
C ILE A 323 21.89 8.59 4.95
N THR A 324 22.32 9.86 5.01
CA THR A 324 23.71 10.22 5.30
C THR A 324 24.13 9.70 6.67
N GLN A 325 23.38 10.00 7.72
CA GLN A 325 23.72 9.59 9.08
C GLN A 325 23.61 8.08 9.28
N SER A 326 22.63 7.40 8.64
CA SER A 326 22.58 5.93 8.71
C SER A 326 23.77 5.30 8.00
N THR A 327 24.25 5.89 6.89
CA THR A 327 25.46 5.41 6.19
C THR A 327 26.71 5.59 7.05
N GLU A 328 26.84 6.73 7.75
CA GLU A 328 27.91 6.98 8.72
C GLU A 328 27.91 5.95 9.86
N ASN A 329 26.75 5.44 10.25
CA ASN A 329 26.57 4.38 11.23
C ASN A 329 26.72 2.94 10.64
N GLY A 330 27.26 2.81 9.45
CA GLY A 330 27.59 1.50 8.83
C GLY A 330 26.47 0.84 8.05
N TRP A 331 25.32 1.52 7.82
CA TRP A 331 24.24 0.98 6.99
C TRP A 331 24.55 1.15 5.49
N THR A 332 24.32 0.11 4.72
CA THR A 332 24.41 0.18 3.26
C THR A 332 23.07 0.49 2.64
N VAL A 333 22.97 1.61 1.92
CA VAL A 333 21.73 2.08 1.28
C VAL A 333 21.71 1.67 -0.18
N TYR A 334 20.64 0.97 -0.58
CA TYR A 334 20.32 0.59 -1.95
C TYR A 334 19.10 1.39 -2.44
N ALA A 335 19.24 2.11 -3.54
CA ALA A 335 18.15 2.86 -4.17
C ALA A 335 17.47 1.99 -5.23
N ALA A 336 16.16 1.68 -5.03
CA ALA A 336 15.38 0.98 -6.03
C ALA A 336 15.10 1.89 -7.23
N ILE A 337 15.50 1.48 -8.42
CA ILE A 337 15.31 2.23 -9.66
C ILE A 337 14.75 1.32 -10.76
N PRO A 338 14.07 1.87 -11.77
CA PRO A 338 13.75 1.12 -12.98
C PRO A 338 15.02 0.59 -13.67
N PRO A 339 14.92 -0.47 -14.50
CA PRO A 339 16.06 -0.98 -15.25
C PRO A 339 16.76 0.14 -16.02
N PRO A 340 18.10 0.29 -15.86
CA PRO A 340 18.82 1.38 -16.49
C PRO A 340 18.95 1.18 -17.99
N THR A 341 19.09 2.28 -18.73
CA THR A 341 19.53 2.23 -20.13
C THR A 341 20.98 1.70 -20.20
N LYS A 342 21.40 1.17 -21.37
CA LYS A 342 22.76 0.63 -21.58
C LYS A 342 23.88 1.59 -21.14
N ASN A 343 23.67 2.90 -21.28
CA ASN A 343 24.65 3.93 -20.87
C ASN A 343 24.66 4.19 -19.37
N GLN A 344 23.55 3.93 -18.66
CA GLN A 344 23.46 4.06 -17.21
C GLN A 344 24.01 2.84 -16.47
N ALA A 345 23.88 1.65 -17.05
CA ALA A 345 24.37 0.39 -16.48
C ALA A 345 25.92 0.31 -16.37
N ARG A 346 26.64 1.17 -17.10
CA ARG A 346 28.13 1.24 -17.05
C ARG A 346 28.69 2.02 -15.86
N ARG A 347 27.83 2.56 -14.99
CA ARG A 347 28.28 3.29 -13.80
C ARG A 347 28.47 2.32 -12.64
N ASP A 348 29.57 2.41 -11.94
CA ASP A 348 30.07 1.50 -10.88
C ASP A 348 29.17 1.30 -9.66
N ARG A 349 27.96 1.91 -9.65
CA ARG A 349 27.01 1.84 -8.54
C ARG A 349 25.75 1.03 -8.83
N TYR A 350 25.66 0.44 -10.01
CA TYR A 350 24.49 -0.31 -10.41
C TYR A 350 24.69 -1.81 -10.14
N VAL A 351 23.67 -2.41 -9.49
CA VAL A 351 23.63 -3.84 -9.20
C VAL A 351 22.29 -4.42 -9.61
N TYR A 352 22.31 -5.64 -10.10
CA TYR A 352 21.07 -6.36 -10.40
C TYR A 352 20.48 -7.02 -9.15
N ALA A 353 19.17 -7.24 -9.14
CA ALA A 353 18.51 -7.88 -8.01
C ALA A 353 19.01 -9.32 -7.72
N SER A 354 19.59 -9.98 -8.72
CA SER A 354 20.27 -11.29 -8.56
C SER A 354 21.56 -11.22 -7.75
N GLU A 355 22.19 -10.05 -7.63
CA GLU A 355 23.50 -9.86 -6.99
C GLU A 355 23.38 -9.45 -5.52
N VAL A 356 22.19 -9.04 -5.06
CA VAL A 356 22.00 -8.50 -3.70
C VAL A 356 21.72 -9.56 -2.62
N THR A 357 21.66 -10.84 -3.00
CA THR A 357 21.31 -11.94 -2.08
C THR A 357 22.26 -12.08 -0.89
N LYS A 358 23.50 -11.62 -1.01
CA LYS A 358 24.50 -11.64 0.06
C LYS A 358 24.55 -10.35 0.89
N ALA A 359 23.92 -9.28 0.43
CA ALA A 359 24.05 -7.95 1.04
C ALA A 359 23.71 -7.96 2.54
N VAL A 360 22.60 -8.58 2.92
CA VAL A 360 22.16 -8.68 4.33
C VAL A 360 23.00 -9.66 5.18
N LYS A 361 23.88 -10.45 4.56
CA LYS A 361 24.84 -11.30 5.26
C LYS A 361 26.14 -10.55 5.58
N GLU A 362 26.45 -9.54 4.79
CA GLU A 362 27.67 -8.73 4.89
C GLU A 362 27.49 -7.51 5.81
N GLY A 363 26.29 -6.95 5.92
CA GLY A 363 26.03 -5.80 6.78
C GLY A 363 24.56 -5.39 6.82
N PRO A 364 24.21 -4.37 7.63
CA PRO A 364 22.86 -3.84 7.72
C PRO A 364 22.49 -3.07 6.43
N VAL A 365 21.26 -3.27 5.98
CA VAL A 365 20.80 -2.77 4.67
C VAL A 365 19.55 -1.90 4.82
N VAL A 366 19.56 -0.79 4.08
CA VAL A 366 18.37 0.03 3.80
C VAL A 366 18.01 -0.09 2.32
N LEU A 367 16.80 -0.53 2.03
CA LEU A 367 16.23 -0.44 0.69
C LEU A 367 15.37 0.83 0.58
N LEU A 368 15.81 1.78 -0.22
CA LEU A 368 15.12 3.04 -0.48
C LEU A 368 14.22 2.91 -1.71
N VAL A 369 12.93 3.16 -1.54
CA VAL A 369 11.90 3.08 -2.59
C VAL A 369 11.20 4.44 -2.74
N GLY A 370 11.07 4.92 -3.97
CA GLY A 370 10.48 6.21 -4.30
C GLY A 370 9.06 6.13 -4.85
N SER A 371 8.49 7.29 -5.20
CA SER A 371 7.13 7.46 -5.71
C SER A 371 6.89 6.69 -7.03
N GLU A 372 5.61 6.44 -7.31
CA GLU A 372 5.17 5.67 -8.49
C GLU A 372 5.38 6.43 -9.81
N GLY A 373 5.20 7.76 -9.80
CA GLY A 373 5.28 8.58 -11.00
C GLY A 373 6.72 9.01 -11.33
N GLU A 374 7.36 9.70 -10.41
CA GLU A 374 8.69 10.30 -10.61
C GLU A 374 9.84 9.40 -10.16
N GLY A 375 9.51 8.32 -9.45
CA GLY A 375 10.51 7.45 -8.83
C GLY A 375 11.25 8.15 -7.69
N LEU A 376 12.50 7.76 -7.46
CA LEU A 376 13.35 8.38 -6.46
C LEU A 376 13.91 9.72 -6.95
N ARG A 377 13.87 10.72 -6.09
CA ARG A 377 14.49 12.02 -6.33
C ARG A 377 15.97 11.87 -6.69
N PRO A 378 16.48 12.61 -7.70
CA PRO A 378 17.85 12.40 -8.22
C PRO A 378 18.96 12.52 -7.17
N PHE A 379 18.80 13.44 -6.19
CA PHE A 379 19.80 13.63 -5.15
C PHE A 379 19.83 12.44 -4.15
N LEU A 380 18.68 11.81 -3.85
CA LEU A 380 18.65 10.62 -2.99
C LEU A 380 19.33 9.41 -3.65
N LYS A 381 19.16 9.27 -4.98
CA LYS A 381 19.91 8.26 -5.76
C LYS A 381 21.43 8.44 -5.65
N LYS A 382 21.91 9.71 -5.59
CA LYS A 382 23.34 10.00 -5.44
C LYS A 382 23.87 9.66 -4.05
N LEU A 383 23.03 9.76 -3.00
CA LEU A 383 23.42 9.45 -1.63
C LEU A 383 23.46 7.93 -1.37
N ALA A 384 22.66 7.15 -2.09
CA ALA A 384 22.70 5.70 -1.98
C ALA A 384 24.07 5.14 -2.45
N LYS A 385 24.56 4.11 -1.77
CA LYS A 385 25.80 3.43 -2.16
C LYS A 385 25.63 2.67 -3.47
N PHE A 386 24.48 2.03 -3.67
CA PHE A 386 24.14 1.27 -4.86
C PHE A 386 22.76 1.65 -5.39
N CYS A 387 22.58 1.50 -6.70
CA CYS A 387 21.28 1.49 -7.35
C CYS A 387 20.93 0.05 -7.73
N VAL A 388 19.73 -0.42 -7.36
CA VAL A 388 19.27 -1.78 -7.63
C VAL A 388 18.02 -1.77 -8.48
N SER A 389 17.92 -2.67 -9.46
CA SER A 389 16.71 -2.90 -10.23
C SER A 389 16.41 -4.38 -10.42
N LEU A 390 15.14 -4.64 -10.75
CA LEU A 390 14.70 -5.94 -11.21
C LEU A 390 15.03 -6.09 -12.69
N ASP A 391 15.44 -7.29 -13.09
CA ASP A 391 15.65 -7.63 -14.49
C ASP A 391 14.30 -7.67 -15.24
N LYS A 392 14.28 -7.10 -16.44
CA LYS A 392 13.16 -7.31 -17.36
C LYS A 392 13.22 -8.72 -17.94
N GLY A 393 12.04 -9.35 -18.09
CA GLY A 393 11.94 -10.61 -18.82
C GLY A 393 12.41 -10.45 -20.27
N SER A 394 12.99 -11.51 -20.82
CA SER A 394 13.38 -11.55 -22.25
C SER A 394 12.13 -11.43 -23.13
N GLY A 395 12.20 -10.60 -24.19
CA GLY A 395 11.12 -10.43 -25.17
C GLY A 395 9.97 -9.52 -24.72
N THR A 396 10.11 -8.80 -23.60
CA THR A 396 9.09 -7.80 -23.20
C THR A 396 9.24 -6.52 -24.01
N ASP A 397 8.12 -6.04 -24.57
CA ASP A 397 8.04 -4.79 -25.30
C ASP A 397 8.33 -3.58 -24.39
N SER A 398 8.76 -2.47 -24.98
CA SER A 398 9.07 -1.21 -24.29
C SER A 398 7.84 -0.44 -23.81
N LEU A 399 6.63 -0.89 -24.14
CA LEU A 399 5.37 -0.23 -23.77
C LEU A 399 5.09 -0.25 -22.26
N VAL A 400 5.63 -1.24 -21.52
CA VAL A 400 5.55 -1.31 -20.06
C VAL A 400 6.93 -1.06 -19.48
N ASP A 401 7.14 0.16 -18.95
CA ASP A 401 8.46 0.61 -18.51
C ASP A 401 8.82 0.17 -17.10
N SER A 402 7.83 -0.02 -16.25
CA SER A 402 8.02 -0.28 -14.82
C SER A 402 6.93 -1.17 -14.24
N LEU A 403 7.21 -1.76 -13.10
CA LEU A 403 6.24 -2.46 -12.26
C LEU A 403 5.56 -1.47 -11.32
N ASN A 404 4.37 -1.82 -10.86
CA ASN A 404 3.76 -1.16 -9.72
C ASN A 404 4.73 -1.16 -8.54
N VAL A 405 4.82 -0.05 -7.79
CA VAL A 405 5.80 0.15 -6.72
C VAL A 405 5.68 -0.91 -5.62
N SER A 406 4.48 -1.36 -5.28
CA SER A 406 4.29 -2.39 -4.25
C SER A 406 4.80 -3.77 -4.71
N VAL A 407 4.61 -4.08 -5.99
CA VAL A 407 5.12 -5.32 -6.60
C VAL A 407 6.65 -5.28 -6.69
N ALA A 408 7.22 -4.20 -7.22
CA ALA A 408 8.67 -4.01 -7.30
C ALA A 408 9.34 -4.12 -5.93
N THR A 409 8.75 -3.47 -4.90
CA THR A 409 9.25 -3.52 -3.53
C THR A 409 9.21 -4.95 -2.98
N ALA A 410 8.12 -5.68 -3.18
CA ALA A 410 7.99 -7.06 -2.70
C ALA A 410 9.04 -7.98 -3.34
N LEU A 411 9.24 -7.88 -4.65
CA LEU A 411 10.23 -8.67 -5.38
C LEU A 411 11.66 -8.34 -4.95
N LEU A 412 12.00 -7.06 -4.76
CA LEU A 412 13.31 -6.65 -4.25
C LEU A 412 13.53 -7.15 -2.83
N CYS A 413 12.56 -6.95 -1.92
CA CYS A 413 12.67 -7.48 -0.56
C CYS A 413 12.87 -9.00 -0.54
N SER A 414 12.17 -9.74 -1.40
CA SER A 414 12.35 -11.20 -1.54
C SER A 414 13.77 -11.56 -1.96
N LYS A 415 14.39 -10.80 -2.91
CA LYS A 415 15.77 -11.03 -3.33
C LYS A 415 16.79 -10.75 -2.23
N PHE A 416 16.63 -9.64 -1.49
CA PHE A 416 17.53 -9.33 -0.37
C PHE A 416 17.42 -10.33 0.78
N LEU A 417 16.22 -10.85 1.06
CA LEU A 417 15.95 -11.72 2.19
C LEU A 417 16.02 -13.21 1.85
N GLU A 418 16.26 -13.57 0.60
CA GLU A 418 16.33 -14.97 0.10
C GLU A 418 15.06 -15.79 0.46
N VAL A 419 13.85 -15.19 0.29
CA VAL A 419 12.56 -15.81 0.60
C VAL A 419 11.73 -16.02 -0.67
#